data_45aa1a44d8752186ae7177bae72d8c4c
#
_entry.id   45aa1a44d8752186ae7177bae72d8c4c
#
_cell.length_a   1.000
_cell.length_b   1.000
_cell.length_c   1.000
_cell.angle_alpha   90.00
_cell.angle_beta   90.00
_cell.angle_gamma   90.00
#
_symmetry.space_group_name_H-M   'P 1'
#
loop_
_entity.id
_entity.type
_entity.pdbx_description
1 polymer ?
#
loop_
_entity_poly.entity_id
_entity_poly.type
_entity_poly.pdbx_seq_one_letter_code
_entity_poly.pdbx_strand_id
1 'polypeptide(L)'
;MRQLKITKQITGRESYSIEKYLQEIGKIHVLSPEEEADLAKKIRSGDRAAREKLVLSNLRFVVSVAKQYQNHGLTLGDLINEGNVGLIKAAECFDETKGFKFISYAVWWIRQSILQAIAENARLIRLPLNKISTINKVNRCYTLL
;
A
#
# COMPACT_ATOMS: atom_id res chain seq x y z
N MET A 1 15.77 15.33 -41.73
CA MET A 1 16.29 14.82 -40.42
C MET A 1 15.15 14.15 -39.66
N ARG A 2 15.25 12.86 -39.45
CA ARG A 2 14.28 12.16 -38.60
C ARG A 2 14.57 12.51 -37.13
N GLN A 3 13.62 13.13 -36.44
CA GLN A 3 13.70 13.31 -35.01
C GLN A 3 13.71 11.94 -34.33
N LEU A 4 14.73 11.68 -33.53
CA LEU A 4 14.80 10.52 -32.66
C LEU A 4 13.66 10.63 -31.63
N LYS A 5 12.57 9.90 -31.87
CA LYS A 5 11.55 9.69 -30.84
C LYS A 5 12.07 8.65 -29.87
N ILE A 6 12.56 9.09 -28.72
CA ILE A 6 12.86 8.21 -27.61
C ILE A 6 11.52 7.80 -27.00
N THR A 7 11.00 6.64 -27.42
CA THR A 7 9.71 6.09 -26.97
C THR A 7 9.81 5.29 -25.68
N LYS A 8 11.03 5.02 -25.17
CA LYS A 8 11.28 4.41 -23.88
C LYS A 8 12.27 5.26 -23.10
N GLN A 9 11.83 5.78 -21.97
CA GLN A 9 12.77 6.33 -20.99
C GLN A 9 13.59 5.17 -20.43
N ILE A 10 14.88 5.16 -20.73
CA ILE A 10 15.87 4.16 -20.24
C ILE A 10 16.21 4.37 -18.75
N THR A 11 15.64 5.37 -18.11
CA THR A 11 15.91 5.77 -16.72
C THR A 11 15.13 5.02 -15.67
N GLY A 12 14.63 3.85 -15.98
CA GLY A 12 13.70 3.20 -15.07
C GLY A 12 14.20 1.90 -14.47
N ARG A 13 15.29 1.89 -13.69
CA ARG A 13 15.52 0.77 -12.76
C ARG A 13 14.33 0.61 -11.81
N GLU A 14 13.72 1.71 -11.38
CA GLU A 14 12.49 1.67 -10.58
C GLU A 14 11.30 1.15 -11.38
N SER A 15 11.10 1.62 -12.61
CA SER A 15 9.98 1.16 -13.45
C SER A 15 10.10 -0.32 -13.81
N TYR A 16 11.30 -0.81 -14.10
CA TYR A 16 11.54 -2.21 -14.42
C TYR A 16 11.29 -3.13 -13.22
N SER A 17 11.77 -2.77 -12.03
CA SER A 17 11.54 -3.57 -10.82
C SER A 17 10.08 -3.56 -10.40
N ILE A 18 9.37 -2.45 -10.58
CA ILE A 18 7.93 -2.37 -10.34
C ILE A 18 7.16 -3.23 -11.34
N GLU A 19 7.49 -3.17 -12.62
CA GLU A 19 6.84 -4.02 -13.63
C GLU A 19 7.01 -5.51 -13.34
N LYS A 20 8.22 -5.92 -12.96
CA LYS A 20 8.50 -7.30 -12.56
C LYS A 20 7.70 -7.69 -11.33
N TYR A 21 7.65 -6.83 -10.32
CA TYR A 21 6.85 -7.03 -9.13
C TYR A 21 5.36 -7.21 -9.47
N LEU A 22 4.80 -6.35 -10.33
CA LEU A 22 3.40 -6.45 -10.76
C LEU A 22 3.11 -7.74 -11.51
N GLN A 23 4.05 -8.22 -12.32
CA GLN A 23 3.93 -9.52 -13.01
C GLN A 23 3.94 -10.68 -12.01
N GLU A 24 4.79 -10.64 -11.00
CA GLU A 24 4.87 -11.68 -9.98
C GLU A 24 3.62 -11.75 -9.12
N ILE A 25 3.12 -10.61 -8.62
CA ILE A 25 1.88 -10.58 -7.83
C ILE A 25 0.65 -10.93 -8.65
N GLY A 26 0.66 -10.67 -9.96
CA GLY A 26 -0.41 -11.03 -10.88
C GLY A 26 -0.64 -12.53 -11.02
N LYS A 27 0.37 -13.34 -10.75
CA LYS A 27 0.32 -14.82 -10.80
C LYS A 27 -0.30 -15.44 -9.54
N ILE A 28 -0.40 -14.69 -8.45
CA ILE A 28 -0.89 -15.20 -7.18
C ILE A 28 -2.41 -15.31 -7.22
N HIS A 29 -2.92 -16.45 -6.77
CA HIS A 29 -4.35 -16.71 -6.70
C HIS A 29 -5.05 -15.83 -5.65
N VAL A 30 -6.21 -15.30 -6.03
CA VAL A 30 -7.07 -14.55 -5.11
C VAL A 30 -7.84 -15.53 -4.23
N LEU A 31 -7.83 -15.31 -2.93
CA LEU A 31 -8.51 -16.17 -1.96
C LEU A 31 -10.02 -15.97 -1.99
N SER A 32 -10.76 -17.05 -1.72
CA SER A 32 -12.18 -16.97 -1.42
C SER A 32 -12.41 -16.47 0.02
N PRO A 33 -13.60 -15.93 0.35
CA PRO A 33 -13.90 -15.50 1.72
C PRO A 33 -13.77 -16.60 2.76
N GLU A 34 -14.05 -17.84 2.38
CA GLU A 34 -13.92 -19.03 3.23
C GLU A 34 -12.45 -19.33 3.54
N GLU A 35 -11.60 -19.29 2.53
CA GLU A 35 -10.15 -19.45 2.68
C GLU A 35 -9.55 -18.34 3.54
N GLU A 36 -10.01 -17.09 3.39
CA GLU A 36 -9.58 -15.97 4.24
C GLU A 36 -9.89 -16.22 5.71
N ALA A 37 -11.10 -16.69 6.02
CA ALA A 37 -11.52 -17.02 7.38
C ALA A 37 -10.69 -18.15 7.99
N ASP A 38 -10.41 -19.20 7.22
CA ASP A 38 -9.59 -20.33 7.67
C ASP A 38 -8.13 -19.92 7.91
N LEU A 39 -7.57 -19.06 7.05
CA LEU A 39 -6.24 -18.50 7.26
C LEU A 39 -6.21 -17.60 8.50
N ALA A 40 -7.22 -16.78 8.72
CA ALA A 40 -7.32 -15.92 9.91
C ALA A 40 -7.33 -16.73 11.21
N LYS A 41 -8.02 -17.86 11.26
CA LYS A 41 -8.00 -18.79 12.41
C LYS A 41 -6.59 -19.34 12.65
N LYS A 42 -5.88 -19.76 11.58
CA LYS A 42 -4.51 -20.26 11.68
C LYS A 42 -3.53 -19.17 12.12
N ILE A 43 -3.69 -17.94 11.65
CA ILE A 43 -2.88 -16.79 12.07
C ILE A 43 -3.02 -16.54 13.57
N ARG A 44 -4.24 -16.64 14.09
CA ARG A 44 -4.51 -16.50 15.53
C ARG A 44 -3.82 -17.58 16.35
N SER A 45 -3.62 -18.78 15.81
CA SER A 45 -2.83 -19.84 16.43
C SER A 45 -1.32 -19.67 16.29
N GLY A 46 -0.85 -18.63 15.60
CA GLY A 46 0.56 -18.29 15.42
C GLY A 46 1.22 -18.86 14.16
N ASP A 47 0.42 -19.31 13.18
CA ASP A 47 0.95 -19.84 11.93
C ASP A 47 1.45 -18.73 11.00
N ARG A 48 2.78 -18.67 10.82
CA ARG A 48 3.45 -17.72 9.93
C ARG A 48 3.14 -17.97 8.46
N ALA A 49 3.06 -19.24 8.04
CA ALA A 49 2.77 -19.58 6.65
C ALA A 49 1.37 -19.12 6.23
N ALA A 50 0.39 -19.24 7.11
CA ALA A 50 -0.95 -18.73 6.89
C ALA A 50 -0.97 -17.20 6.74
N ARG A 51 -0.20 -16.48 7.56
CA ARG A 51 -0.05 -15.03 7.44
C ARG A 51 0.57 -14.62 6.11
N GLU A 52 1.67 -15.25 5.73
CA GLU A 52 2.33 -14.98 4.44
C GLU A 52 1.38 -15.22 3.27
N LYS A 53 0.63 -16.31 3.28
CA LYS A 53 -0.35 -16.61 2.23
C LYS A 53 -1.45 -15.56 2.15
N LEU A 54 -1.98 -15.10 3.27
CA LEU A 54 -3.00 -14.04 3.32
C LEU A 54 -2.45 -12.72 2.78
N VAL A 55 -1.24 -12.33 3.17
CA VAL A 55 -0.59 -11.11 2.68
C VAL A 55 -0.31 -11.19 1.18
N LEU A 56 0.31 -12.27 0.70
CA LEU A 56 0.63 -12.46 -0.71
C LEU A 56 -0.59 -12.34 -1.61
N SER A 57 -1.71 -12.92 -1.22
CA SER A 57 -2.95 -12.90 -1.99
C SER A 57 -3.58 -11.50 -2.12
N ASN A 58 -3.22 -10.59 -1.23
CA ASN A 58 -3.77 -9.23 -1.18
C ASN A 58 -2.78 -8.14 -1.64
N LEU A 59 -1.58 -8.50 -2.11
CA LEU A 59 -0.60 -7.52 -2.59
C LEU A 59 -1.12 -6.67 -3.76
N ARG A 60 -1.93 -7.24 -4.63
CA ARG A 60 -2.57 -6.52 -5.74
C ARG A 60 -3.48 -5.39 -5.26
N PHE A 61 -4.15 -5.61 -4.15
CA PHE A 61 -5.01 -4.60 -3.54
C PHE A 61 -4.20 -3.43 -3.00
N VAL A 62 -3.06 -3.69 -2.37
CA VAL A 62 -2.13 -2.64 -1.91
C VAL A 62 -1.69 -1.74 -3.07
N VAL A 63 -1.36 -2.32 -4.21
CA VAL A 63 -0.99 -1.55 -5.42
C VAL A 63 -2.11 -0.62 -5.86
N SER A 64 -3.35 -1.09 -5.84
CA SER A 64 -4.52 -0.28 -6.20
C SER A 64 -4.71 0.91 -5.27
N VAL A 65 -4.50 0.71 -3.99
CA VAL A 65 -4.56 1.79 -2.99
C VAL A 65 -3.37 2.75 -3.14
N ALA A 66 -2.16 2.23 -3.30
CA ALA A 66 -0.94 3.03 -3.46
C ALA A 66 -1.01 3.97 -4.68
N LYS A 67 -1.60 3.52 -5.78
CA LYS A 67 -1.80 4.35 -6.98
C LYS A 67 -2.62 5.62 -6.72
N GLN A 68 -3.52 5.61 -5.76
CA GLN A 68 -4.34 6.79 -5.40
C GLN A 68 -3.52 7.88 -4.71
N TYR A 69 -2.36 7.54 -4.15
CA TYR A 69 -1.48 8.45 -3.42
C TYR A 69 -0.23 8.86 -4.20
N GLN A 70 -0.18 8.59 -5.50
CA GLN A 70 0.88 9.07 -6.37
C GLN A 70 0.95 10.60 -6.40
N ASN A 71 2.13 11.15 -6.69
CA ASN A 71 2.39 12.60 -6.80
C ASN A 71 2.31 13.38 -5.47
N HIS A 72 2.50 12.72 -4.35
CA HIS A 72 2.55 13.34 -3.02
C HIS A 72 3.97 13.40 -2.42
N GLY A 73 5.00 13.21 -3.24
CA GLY A 73 6.40 13.30 -2.84
C GLY A 73 7.11 11.97 -2.61
N LEU A 74 6.42 10.84 -2.67
CA LEU A 74 7.00 9.50 -2.65
C LEU A 74 6.82 8.78 -3.99
N THR A 75 7.77 7.91 -4.32
CA THR A 75 7.68 7.05 -5.51
C THR A 75 6.61 5.97 -5.32
N LEU A 76 6.08 5.41 -6.42
CA LEU A 76 5.10 4.33 -6.34
C LEU A 76 5.66 3.10 -5.59
N GLY A 77 6.95 2.80 -5.80
CA GLY A 77 7.63 1.70 -5.10
C GLY A 77 7.63 1.90 -3.57
N ASP A 78 7.94 3.11 -3.12
CA ASP A 78 7.92 3.45 -1.70
C ASP A 78 6.50 3.37 -1.12
N LEU A 79 5.50 3.87 -1.85
CA LEU A 79 4.10 3.79 -1.43
C LEU A 79 3.61 2.34 -1.31
N ILE A 80 3.98 1.47 -2.25
CA ILE A 80 3.66 0.05 -2.20
C ILE A 80 4.32 -0.62 -1.00
N ASN A 81 5.60 -0.34 -0.73
CA ASN A 81 6.31 -0.91 0.41
C ASN A 81 5.68 -0.51 1.74
N GLU A 82 5.35 0.76 1.90
CA GLU A 82 4.66 1.25 3.10
C GLU A 82 3.25 0.69 3.23
N GLY A 83 2.53 0.56 2.12
CA GLY A 83 1.23 -0.10 2.09
C GLY A 83 1.31 -1.58 2.48
N ASN A 84 2.36 -2.28 2.06
CA ASN A 84 2.60 -3.68 2.44
C ASN A 84 2.87 -3.83 3.94
N VAL A 85 3.57 -2.88 4.57
CA VAL A 85 3.75 -2.85 6.03
C VAL A 85 2.39 -2.73 6.73
N GLY A 86 1.51 -1.86 6.24
CA GLY A 86 0.14 -1.75 6.73
C GLY A 86 -0.67 -3.04 6.56
N LEU A 87 -0.54 -3.71 5.42
CA LEU A 87 -1.19 -4.98 5.14
C LEU A 87 -0.76 -6.09 6.10
N ILE A 88 0.53 -6.18 6.43
CA ILE A 88 1.06 -7.15 7.39
C ILE A 88 0.48 -6.91 8.78
N LYS A 89 0.43 -5.66 9.23
CA LYS A 89 -0.21 -5.30 10.52
C LYS A 89 -1.69 -5.65 10.53
N ALA A 90 -2.39 -5.40 9.42
CA ALA A 90 -3.79 -5.79 9.28
C ALA A 90 -3.98 -7.31 9.40
N ALA A 91 -3.11 -8.11 8.79
CA ALA A 91 -3.16 -9.57 8.87
C ALA A 91 -2.95 -10.10 10.30
N GLU A 92 -2.13 -9.42 11.10
CA GLU A 92 -1.89 -9.80 12.50
C GLU A 92 -3.08 -9.47 13.42
N CYS A 93 -3.80 -8.40 13.11
CA CYS A 93 -4.89 -7.87 13.95
C CYS A 93 -6.29 -8.26 13.45
N PHE A 94 -6.40 -8.96 12.33
CA PHE A 94 -7.68 -9.30 11.73
C PHE A 94 -8.45 -10.31 12.57
N ASP A 95 -9.74 -10.04 12.77
CA ASP A 95 -10.67 -10.90 13.50
C ASP A 95 -11.81 -11.35 12.58
N GLU A 96 -11.79 -12.62 12.19
CA GLU A 96 -12.78 -13.22 11.31
C GLU A 96 -14.17 -13.34 11.94
N THR A 97 -14.27 -13.27 13.26
CA THR A 97 -15.55 -13.43 13.98
C THR A 97 -16.49 -12.26 13.76
N LYS A 98 -15.96 -11.12 13.32
CA LYS A 98 -16.74 -9.90 13.07
C LYS A 98 -17.50 -9.89 11.75
N GLY A 99 -17.31 -10.89 10.88
CA GLY A 99 -18.06 -11.05 9.65
C GLY A 99 -17.67 -10.11 8.50
N PHE A 100 -16.54 -9.39 8.59
CA PHE A 100 -16.02 -8.53 7.52
C PHE A 100 -15.08 -9.32 6.61
N LYS A 101 -15.03 -8.90 5.34
CA LYS A 101 -13.94 -9.32 4.45
C LYS A 101 -12.62 -8.69 4.90
N PHE A 102 -11.53 -9.44 4.75
CA PHE A 102 -10.19 -8.96 5.11
C PHE A 102 -9.84 -7.63 4.42
N ILE A 103 -10.16 -7.47 3.14
CA ILE A 103 -9.91 -6.23 2.36
C ILE A 103 -10.56 -5.01 3.01
N SER A 104 -11.80 -5.13 3.49
CA SER A 104 -12.52 -4.02 4.12
C SER A 104 -11.86 -3.51 5.40
N TYR A 105 -11.22 -4.40 6.13
CA TYR A 105 -10.43 -4.08 7.31
C TYR A 105 -9.03 -3.59 6.96
N ALA A 106 -8.35 -4.28 6.06
CA ALA A 106 -6.97 -4.01 5.67
C ALA A 106 -6.80 -2.63 5.02
N VAL A 107 -7.80 -2.12 4.30
CA VAL A 107 -7.71 -0.82 3.61
C VAL A 107 -7.38 0.33 4.58
N TRP A 108 -7.88 0.30 5.79
CA TRP A 108 -7.61 1.32 6.82
C TRP A 108 -6.15 1.30 7.26
N TRP A 109 -5.59 0.12 7.47
CA TRP A 109 -4.19 -0.05 7.83
C TRP A 109 -3.25 0.36 6.70
N ILE A 110 -3.58 -0.01 5.47
CA ILE A 110 -2.81 0.34 4.27
C ILE A 110 -2.78 1.86 4.10
N ARG A 111 -3.94 2.52 4.14
CA ARG A 111 -4.04 3.97 4.04
C ARG A 111 -3.30 4.68 5.16
N GLN A 112 -3.44 4.21 6.38
CA GLN A 112 -2.76 4.79 7.53
C GLN A 112 -1.24 4.72 7.39
N SER A 113 -0.69 3.57 6.99
CA SER A 113 0.74 3.42 6.76
C SER A 113 1.25 4.32 5.64
N ILE A 114 0.53 4.40 4.52
CA ILE A 114 0.90 5.26 3.39
C ILE A 114 0.86 6.74 3.79
N LEU A 115 -0.19 7.19 4.43
CA LEU A 115 -0.32 8.59 4.88
C LEU A 115 0.73 8.96 5.90
N GLN A 116 1.06 8.08 6.83
CA GLN A 116 2.14 8.28 7.77
C GLN A 116 3.50 8.40 7.07
N ALA A 117 3.78 7.53 6.12
CA ALA A 117 5.02 7.57 5.33
C ALA A 117 5.13 8.87 4.52
N ILE A 118 4.05 9.33 3.89
CA ILE A 118 4.01 10.61 3.19
C ILE A 118 4.29 11.75 4.16
N ALA A 119 3.66 11.76 5.32
CA ALA A 119 3.85 12.81 6.32
C ALA A 119 5.30 12.88 6.84
N GLU A 120 5.94 11.73 7.00
CA GLU A 120 7.30 11.65 7.56
C GLU A 120 8.41 11.83 6.52
N ASN A 121 8.23 11.31 5.31
CA ASN A 121 9.32 11.13 4.36
C ASN A 121 9.16 11.93 3.05
N ALA A 122 8.01 12.52 2.77
CA ALA A 122 7.78 13.24 1.52
C ALA A 122 8.51 14.58 1.42
N ARG A 123 8.93 15.15 2.54
CA ARG A 123 9.64 16.43 2.60
C ARG A 123 11.12 16.22 2.87
N LEU A 124 11.98 17.02 2.21
CA LEU A 124 13.41 17.06 2.49
C LEU A 124 13.70 17.40 3.95
N ILE A 125 12.95 18.35 4.51
CA ILE A 125 13.01 18.71 5.93
C ILE A 125 11.79 18.08 6.61
N ARG A 126 12.06 17.13 7.51
CA ARG A 126 11.01 16.46 8.27
C ARG A 126 10.32 17.45 9.20
N LEU A 127 8.98 17.47 9.16
CA LEU A 127 8.16 18.22 10.08
C LEU A 127 7.49 17.27 11.10
N PRO A 128 7.29 17.68 12.36
CA PRO A 128 6.47 16.90 13.29
C PRO A 128 5.05 16.70 12.78
N LEU A 129 4.44 15.56 13.07
CA LEU A 129 3.09 15.20 12.63
C LEU A 129 2.03 16.26 13.02
N ASN A 130 2.19 16.87 14.20
CA ASN A 130 1.30 17.94 14.65
C ASN A 130 1.34 19.17 13.74
N LYS A 131 2.50 19.53 13.23
CA LYS A 131 2.67 20.65 12.29
C LYS A 131 2.11 20.33 10.90
N ILE A 132 2.26 19.11 10.43
CA ILE A 132 1.69 18.65 9.16
C ILE A 132 0.16 18.70 9.23
N SER A 133 -0.44 18.28 10.32
CA SER A 133 -1.89 18.37 10.53
C SER A 133 -2.37 19.82 10.46
N THR A 134 -1.64 20.75 11.06
CA THR A 134 -1.95 22.18 11.01
C THR A 134 -1.85 22.73 9.59
N ILE A 135 -0.78 22.38 8.86
CA ILE A 135 -0.59 22.79 7.45
C ILE A 135 -1.73 22.27 6.57
N ASN A 136 -2.12 21.01 6.75
CA ASN A 136 -3.22 20.42 5.98
C ASN A 136 -4.56 21.13 6.25
N LYS A 137 -4.82 21.52 7.49
CA LYS A 137 -6.00 22.34 7.84
C LYS A 137 -5.96 23.70 7.16
N VAL A 138 -4.84 24.38 7.17
CA VAL A 138 -4.67 25.69 6.50
C VAL A 138 -4.87 25.55 5.00
N ASN A 139 -4.25 24.56 4.35
CA ASN A 139 -4.42 24.32 2.92
C ASN A 139 -5.87 24.02 2.56
N ARG A 140 -6.56 23.24 3.39
CA ARG A 140 -8.00 22.95 3.19
C ARG A 140 -8.85 24.22 3.27
N CYS A 141 -8.60 25.10 4.24
CA CYS A 141 -9.29 26.38 4.34
C CYS A 141 -8.99 27.24 3.12
N TYR A 142 -7.75 27.29 2.66
CA TYR A 142 -7.34 28.07 1.49
C TYR A 142 -8.04 27.59 0.20
N THR A 143 -8.19 26.29 0.02
CA THR A 143 -8.88 25.72 -1.16
C THR A 143 -10.39 25.91 -1.14
N LEU A 144 -10.99 26.21 0.02
CA LEU A 144 -12.44 26.49 0.16
C LEU A 144 -12.78 27.97 -0.05
N LEU A 145 -11.78 28.84 -0.04
CA LEU A 145 -11.92 30.26 -0.33
C LEU A 145 -11.80 30.55 -1.83
#